data_580bd9ff5beafd85f47bed2ab1110731
#
_entry.id   580bd9ff5beafd85f47bed2ab1110731
#
_cell.length_a   1.000
_cell.length_b   1.000
_cell.length_c   1.000
_cell.angle_alpha   90.00
_cell.angle_beta   90.00
_cell.angle_gamma   90.00
#
_symmetry.space_group_name_H-M   'P 1'
#
loop_
_entity.id
_entity.type
_entity.pdbx_description
1 polymer ?
#
loop_
_entity_poly.entity_id
_entity_poly.type
_entity_poly.pdbx_seq_one_letter_code
_entity_poly.pdbx_strand_id
1 'polypeptide(L)'
;VASTKMRDTFVNIKETEEFVINIPGTDMADKVIPTAMHVPFNINEFKLADLKERPSQKVKAPGIEGCYAWMECKLHNIYEEDYNGIPYLLIMGKVVHLEIDDNVYNPEDGSWDLKKAKPLMMTGSNDGMHFCTVNDIDKFEPYGAMFEDGKDPLSWMYEKEVKTCK
;
A
#
# COMPACT_ATOMS: atom_id res chain seq x y z
N VAL A 1 -1.42 3.41 -7.24
CA VAL A 1 -2.72 2.73 -7.16
C VAL A 1 -3.23 2.52 -8.59
N ALA A 2 -3.68 1.31 -8.91
CA ALA A 2 -4.36 1.02 -10.17
C ALA A 2 -5.88 1.11 -9.96
N SER A 3 -6.61 1.70 -10.91
CA SER A 3 -8.06 1.89 -10.84
C SER A 3 -8.68 1.96 -12.24
N THR A 4 -9.98 2.16 -12.28
CA THR A 4 -10.71 2.50 -13.50
C THR A 4 -11.49 3.80 -13.27
N LYS A 5 -11.88 4.48 -14.36
CA LYS A 5 -12.70 5.72 -14.26
C LYS A 5 -14.09 5.51 -13.62
N MET A 6 -14.55 4.28 -13.57
CA MET A 6 -15.86 3.91 -13.02
C MET A 6 -15.85 3.69 -11.50
N ARG A 7 -14.71 3.89 -10.84
CA ARG A 7 -14.58 3.71 -9.40
C ARG A 7 -14.63 5.04 -8.67
N ASP A 8 -15.33 5.07 -7.56
CA ASP A 8 -15.45 6.24 -6.68
C ASP A 8 -14.08 6.71 -6.19
N THR A 9 -13.16 5.76 -5.96
CA THR A 9 -11.75 6.06 -5.62
C THR A 9 -11.11 7.03 -6.61
N PHE A 10 -11.32 6.83 -7.93
CA PHE A 10 -10.76 7.74 -8.93
C PHE A 10 -11.39 9.12 -8.84
N VAL A 11 -12.73 9.18 -8.74
CA VAL A 11 -13.48 10.46 -8.65
C VAL A 11 -13.01 11.23 -7.41
N ASN A 12 -12.98 10.56 -6.25
CA ASN A 12 -12.59 11.17 -4.99
C ASN A 12 -11.14 11.68 -5.04
N ILE A 13 -10.19 10.87 -5.54
CA ILE A 13 -8.78 11.30 -5.64
C ILE A 13 -8.62 12.48 -6.60
N LYS A 14 -9.36 12.48 -7.72
CA LYS A 14 -9.30 13.58 -8.69
C LYS A 14 -9.85 14.88 -8.12
N GLU A 15 -10.91 14.83 -7.30
CA GLU A 15 -11.54 15.99 -6.69
C GLU A 15 -10.75 16.53 -5.50
N THR A 16 -10.23 15.65 -4.67
CA THR A 16 -9.56 16.05 -3.41
C THR A 16 -8.05 16.20 -3.54
N GLU A 17 -7.45 15.58 -4.56
CA GLU A 17 -5.99 15.46 -4.76
C GLU A 17 -5.26 14.80 -3.58
N GLU A 18 -6.00 14.10 -2.73
CA GLU A 18 -5.48 13.47 -1.51
C GLU A 18 -6.06 12.07 -1.34
N PHE A 19 -5.28 11.15 -0.78
CA PHE A 19 -5.74 9.80 -0.43
C PHE A 19 -4.82 9.14 0.59
N VAL A 20 -5.32 8.08 1.24
CA VAL A 20 -4.53 7.26 2.16
C VAL A 20 -4.47 5.83 1.65
N ILE A 21 -3.25 5.29 1.57
CA ILE A 21 -3.05 3.85 1.35
C ILE A 21 -3.02 3.20 2.73
N ASN A 22 -3.98 2.33 2.98
CA ASN A 22 -4.12 1.58 4.22
C ASN A 22 -3.59 0.16 4.01
N ILE A 23 -2.80 -0.35 4.94
CA ILE A 23 -2.22 -1.70 4.84
C ILE A 23 -2.80 -2.56 5.96
N PRO A 24 -3.81 -3.40 5.64
CA PRO A 24 -4.50 -4.22 6.62
C PRO A 24 -3.76 -5.51 6.95
N GLY A 25 -4.01 -6.05 8.13
CA GLY A 25 -3.71 -7.42 8.47
C GLY A 25 -4.83 -8.40 8.03
N THR A 26 -4.57 -9.71 8.17
CA THR A 26 -5.53 -10.77 7.82
C THR A 26 -6.80 -10.77 8.68
N ASP A 27 -6.75 -10.15 9.83
CA ASP A 27 -7.91 -9.94 10.71
C ASP A 27 -8.96 -8.98 10.13
N MET A 28 -8.59 -8.24 9.09
CA MET A 28 -9.50 -7.35 8.36
C MET A 28 -9.98 -7.92 7.01
N ALA A 29 -9.68 -9.18 6.70
CA ALA A 29 -9.97 -9.77 5.39
C ALA A 29 -11.47 -9.72 5.02
N ASP A 30 -12.35 -9.97 5.98
CA ASP A 30 -13.80 -9.90 5.81
C ASP A 30 -14.32 -8.48 5.54
N LYS A 31 -13.58 -7.47 5.98
CA LYS A 31 -13.92 -6.05 5.78
C LYS A 31 -13.41 -5.49 4.45
N VAL A 32 -12.36 -6.08 3.89
CA VAL A 32 -11.79 -5.62 2.59
C VAL A 32 -12.73 -5.95 1.43
N ILE A 33 -13.41 -7.10 1.45
CA ILE A 33 -14.32 -7.52 0.38
C ILE A 33 -15.44 -6.50 0.14
N PRO A 34 -16.20 -6.04 1.16
CA PRO A 34 -17.24 -5.03 0.98
C PRO A 34 -16.74 -3.71 0.36
N THR A 35 -15.50 -3.28 0.65
CA THR A 35 -14.94 -2.06 0.08
C THR A 35 -14.56 -2.18 -1.40
N ALA A 36 -14.54 -3.38 -1.96
CA ALA A 36 -14.29 -3.62 -3.37
C ALA A 36 -15.57 -3.81 -4.21
N MET A 37 -16.74 -3.79 -3.58
CA MET A 37 -18.03 -3.98 -4.26
C MET A 37 -18.37 -2.78 -5.15
N HIS A 38 -19.14 -3.03 -6.21
CA HIS A 38 -19.76 -1.99 -7.01
C HIS A 38 -21.06 -1.54 -6.34
N VAL A 39 -20.97 -0.48 -5.56
CA VAL A 39 -22.13 0.14 -4.90
C VAL A 39 -22.41 1.52 -5.49
N PRO A 40 -23.64 2.05 -5.38
CA PRO A 40 -23.92 3.42 -5.77
C PRO A 40 -23.05 4.44 -5.01
N PHE A 41 -22.63 5.52 -5.68
CA PHE A 41 -21.72 6.55 -5.15
C PHE A 41 -22.14 7.15 -3.79
N ASN A 42 -23.43 7.16 -3.49
CA ASN A 42 -23.96 7.66 -2.22
C ASN A 42 -23.86 6.66 -1.05
N ILE A 43 -23.34 5.47 -1.29
CA ILE A 43 -23.12 4.47 -0.24
C ILE A 43 -21.74 4.69 0.38
N ASN A 44 -21.73 4.91 1.68
CA ASN A 44 -20.47 5.04 2.43
C ASN A 44 -19.89 3.66 2.75
N GLU A 45 -18.77 3.33 2.15
CA GLU A 45 -18.09 2.03 2.30
C GLU A 45 -17.57 1.80 3.72
N PHE A 46 -17.21 2.84 4.48
CA PHE A 46 -16.86 2.70 5.90
C PHE A 46 -18.02 2.09 6.70
N LYS A 47 -19.25 2.57 6.44
CA LYS A 47 -20.43 2.02 7.10
C LYS A 47 -20.78 0.62 6.59
N LEU A 48 -20.63 0.39 5.28
CA LEU A 48 -20.94 -0.89 4.65
C LEU A 48 -20.04 -2.01 5.19
N ALA A 49 -18.76 -1.73 5.41
CA ALA A 49 -17.77 -2.68 5.86
C ALA A 49 -17.56 -2.65 7.40
N ASP A 50 -18.36 -1.89 8.14
CA ASP A 50 -18.17 -1.66 9.58
C ASP A 50 -16.73 -1.24 9.92
N LEU A 51 -16.21 -0.29 9.15
CA LEU A 51 -14.91 0.31 9.34
C LEU A 51 -15.03 1.60 10.13
N LYS A 52 -13.95 1.95 10.85
CA LYS A 52 -13.83 3.22 11.55
C LYS A 52 -12.79 4.10 10.88
N GLU A 53 -13.10 5.38 10.80
CA GLU A 53 -12.16 6.38 10.30
C GLU A 53 -11.06 6.63 11.33
N ARG A 54 -9.83 6.69 10.83
CA ARG A 54 -8.65 7.13 11.56
C ARG A 54 -8.24 8.51 11.03
N PRO A 55 -8.17 9.55 11.89
CA PRO A 55 -7.75 10.88 11.45
C PRO A 55 -6.35 10.85 10.84
N SER A 56 -6.19 11.48 9.68
CA SER A 56 -4.90 11.71 9.04
C SER A 56 -4.21 12.96 9.59
N GLN A 57 -2.88 13.05 9.44
CA GLN A 57 -2.07 14.17 9.94
C GLN A 57 -1.76 15.22 8.87
N LYS A 58 -1.62 14.82 7.62
CA LYS A 58 -1.15 15.69 6.51
C LYS A 58 -2.14 15.82 5.36
N VAL A 59 -3.17 14.98 5.33
CA VAL A 59 -4.23 15.00 4.31
C VAL A 59 -5.60 15.00 4.99
N LYS A 60 -6.65 15.36 4.25
CA LYS A 60 -8.03 15.37 4.77
C LYS A 60 -8.69 14.00 4.68
N ALA A 61 -8.27 13.19 3.70
CA ALA A 61 -8.78 11.84 3.54
C ALA A 61 -8.44 11.01 4.79
N PRO A 62 -9.40 10.34 5.44
CA PRO A 62 -9.13 9.54 6.63
C PRO A 62 -8.40 8.24 6.26
N GLY A 63 -7.62 7.73 7.20
CA GLY A 63 -7.17 6.36 7.21
C GLY A 63 -8.26 5.42 7.75
N ILE A 64 -7.95 4.13 7.81
CA ILE A 64 -8.81 3.08 8.37
C ILE A 64 -8.19 2.60 9.67
N GLU A 65 -8.96 2.66 10.77
CA GLU A 65 -8.54 2.13 12.08
C GLU A 65 -8.37 0.62 12.01
N GLY A 66 -7.33 0.08 12.65
CA GLY A 66 -7.02 -1.35 12.68
C GLY A 66 -6.06 -1.81 11.58
N CYS A 67 -5.71 -0.98 10.61
CA CYS A 67 -4.57 -1.25 9.74
C CYS A 67 -3.25 -1.15 10.52
N TYR A 68 -2.19 -1.80 10.05
CA TYR A 68 -0.89 -1.72 10.71
C TYR A 68 0.07 -0.69 10.08
N ALA A 69 -0.29 -0.13 8.92
CA ALA A 69 0.44 1.00 8.35
C ALA A 69 -0.47 1.87 7.47
N TRP A 70 -0.12 3.15 7.38
CA TRP A 70 -0.85 4.19 6.63
C TRP A 70 0.14 5.06 5.88
N MET A 71 -0.09 5.22 4.57
CA MET A 71 0.64 6.17 3.75
C MET A 71 -0.31 7.27 3.30
N GLU A 72 -0.15 8.47 3.85
CA GLU A 72 -0.90 9.65 3.43
C GLU A 72 -0.26 10.23 2.17
N CYS A 73 -1.05 10.37 1.13
CA CYS A 73 -0.58 10.71 -0.20
C CYS A 73 -1.26 11.97 -0.73
N LYS A 74 -0.48 12.79 -1.43
CA LYS A 74 -0.98 13.82 -2.34
C LYS A 74 -0.86 13.32 -3.78
N LEU A 75 -1.88 13.57 -4.58
CA LEU A 75 -1.87 13.20 -5.99
C LEU A 75 -0.66 13.84 -6.68
N HIS A 76 0.11 13.04 -7.39
CA HIS A 76 1.23 13.51 -8.19
C HIS A 76 0.90 13.49 -9.69
N ASN A 77 0.39 12.36 -10.19
CA ASN A 77 -0.01 12.23 -11.59
C ASN A 77 -1.00 11.08 -11.77
N ILE A 78 -1.75 11.14 -12.86
CA ILE A 78 -2.64 10.06 -13.31
C ILE A 78 -2.26 9.73 -14.75
N TYR A 79 -1.86 8.50 -14.99
CA TYR A 79 -1.63 7.94 -16.31
C TYR A 79 -2.85 7.13 -16.71
N GLU A 80 -3.31 7.35 -17.92
CA GLU A 80 -4.46 6.67 -18.49
C GLU A 80 -4.01 5.81 -19.67
N GLU A 81 -4.37 4.55 -19.64
CA GLU A 81 -4.12 3.59 -20.72
C GLU A 81 -5.42 2.88 -21.11
N ASP A 82 -5.62 2.67 -22.38
CA ASP A 82 -6.73 1.86 -22.87
C ASP A 82 -6.25 0.43 -23.14
N TYR A 83 -6.93 -0.52 -22.56
CA TYR A 83 -6.69 -1.93 -22.82
C TYR A 83 -7.97 -2.58 -23.33
N ASN A 84 -8.07 -2.81 -24.64
CA ASN A 84 -9.23 -3.40 -25.30
C ASN A 84 -10.56 -2.64 -25.01
N GLY A 85 -10.54 -1.30 -25.01
CA GLY A 85 -11.69 -0.46 -24.74
C GLY A 85 -12.01 -0.28 -23.26
N ILE A 86 -11.17 -0.80 -22.37
CA ILE A 86 -11.30 -0.59 -20.93
C ILE A 86 -10.23 0.41 -20.49
N PRO A 87 -10.63 1.60 -20.01
CA PRO A 87 -9.69 2.60 -19.52
C PRO A 87 -9.14 2.19 -18.14
N TYR A 88 -7.86 1.88 -18.09
CA TYR A 88 -7.11 1.65 -16.87
C TYR A 88 -6.37 2.92 -16.46
N LEU A 89 -6.31 3.15 -15.16
CA LEU A 89 -5.65 4.30 -14.58
C LEU A 89 -4.53 3.84 -13.66
N LEU A 90 -3.34 4.43 -13.83
CA LEU A 90 -2.27 4.34 -12.85
C LEU A 90 -2.18 5.69 -12.11
N ILE A 91 -2.60 5.70 -10.86
CA ILE A 91 -2.60 6.88 -10.00
C ILE A 91 -1.30 6.88 -9.19
N MET A 92 -0.50 7.91 -9.38
CA MET A 92 0.73 8.13 -8.63
C MET A 92 0.49 9.16 -7.52
N GLY A 93 0.83 8.81 -6.30
CA GLY A 93 0.80 9.70 -5.15
C GLY A 93 2.21 9.93 -4.60
N LYS A 94 2.46 11.16 -4.15
CA LYS A 94 3.61 11.46 -3.32
C LYS A 94 3.24 11.18 -1.87
N VAL A 95 3.95 10.24 -1.22
CA VAL A 95 3.78 10.00 0.21
C VAL A 95 4.29 11.22 0.98
N VAL A 96 3.42 11.82 1.77
CA VAL A 96 3.71 13.01 2.59
C VAL A 96 3.77 12.69 4.08
N HIS A 97 3.26 11.54 4.47
CA HIS A 97 3.35 10.99 5.82
C HIS A 97 3.24 9.47 5.77
N LEU A 98 4.08 8.79 6.56
CA LEU A 98 4.03 7.35 6.78
C LEU A 98 3.92 7.12 8.27
N GLU A 99 2.97 6.28 8.66
CA GLU A 99 2.81 5.84 10.02
C GLU A 99 2.68 4.33 10.07
N ILE A 100 3.25 3.72 11.09
CA ILE A 100 3.28 2.28 11.31
C ILE A 100 2.87 2.04 12.76
N ASP A 101 2.08 1.00 13.01
CA ASP A 101 1.67 0.61 14.35
C ASP A 101 2.90 0.17 15.17
N ASP A 102 3.07 0.75 16.36
CA ASP A 102 4.18 0.47 17.26
C ASP A 102 4.26 -1.01 17.69
N ASN A 103 3.15 -1.75 17.61
CA ASN A 103 3.14 -3.18 17.91
C ASN A 103 3.87 -4.02 16.87
N VAL A 104 4.04 -3.52 15.65
CA VAL A 104 4.65 -4.25 14.52
C VAL A 104 5.99 -3.67 14.09
N TYR A 105 6.34 -2.47 14.57
CA TYR A 105 7.58 -1.79 14.21
C TYR A 105 8.53 -1.71 15.39
N ASN A 106 9.80 -2.08 15.18
CA ASN A 106 10.86 -1.90 16.16
C ASN A 106 11.69 -0.66 15.77
N PRO A 107 11.63 0.44 16.53
CA PRO A 107 12.38 1.64 16.21
C PRO A 107 13.88 1.52 16.43
N GLU A 108 14.34 0.52 17.20
CA GLU A 108 15.77 0.33 17.52
C GLU A 108 16.58 -0.16 16.30
N ASP A 109 15.98 -1.02 15.50
CA ASP A 109 16.64 -1.62 14.33
C ASP A 109 15.90 -1.40 13.01
N GLY A 110 14.73 -0.74 13.05
CA GLY A 110 13.88 -0.50 11.87
C GLY A 110 13.19 -1.74 11.34
N SER A 111 13.22 -2.85 12.06
CA SER A 111 12.59 -4.09 11.63
C SER A 111 11.07 -4.09 11.79
N TRP A 112 10.41 -4.93 11.01
CA TRP A 112 8.97 -5.15 11.07
C TRP A 112 8.68 -6.56 11.56
N ASP A 113 7.82 -6.69 12.57
CA ASP A 113 7.30 -7.99 13.00
C ASP A 113 6.14 -8.41 12.08
N LEU A 114 6.50 -9.02 10.94
CA LEU A 114 5.51 -9.47 9.97
C LEU A 114 4.62 -10.61 10.50
N LYS A 115 5.06 -11.33 11.53
CA LYS A 115 4.22 -12.35 12.20
C LYS A 115 3.11 -11.72 13.01
N LYS A 116 3.33 -10.53 13.57
CA LYS A 116 2.28 -9.73 14.24
C LYS A 116 1.44 -8.97 13.23
N ALA A 117 2.04 -8.33 12.23
CA ALA A 117 1.36 -7.59 11.20
C ALA A 117 0.42 -8.47 10.37
N LYS A 118 0.80 -9.73 10.13
CA LYS A 118 0.05 -10.69 9.31
C LYS A 118 -0.45 -10.06 8.01
N PRO A 119 0.44 -9.52 7.16
CA PRO A 119 0.02 -8.73 6.00
C PRO A 119 -1.02 -9.47 5.18
N LEU A 120 -2.14 -8.78 4.90
CA LEU A 120 -3.17 -9.31 4.03
C LEU A 120 -2.73 -9.18 2.60
N MET A 121 -2.57 -10.30 1.93
CA MET A 121 -2.29 -10.37 0.50
C MET A 121 -3.45 -11.05 -0.22
N MET A 122 -3.64 -10.71 -1.49
CA MET A 122 -4.65 -11.30 -2.33
C MET A 122 -3.99 -12.00 -3.51
N THR A 123 -4.40 -13.22 -3.78
CA THR A 123 -3.97 -13.99 -4.94
C THR A 123 -5.18 -14.49 -5.71
N GLY A 124 -5.08 -14.47 -7.04
CA GLY A 124 -6.11 -15.04 -7.91
C GLY A 124 -5.71 -16.44 -8.38
N SER A 125 -6.69 -17.28 -8.57
CA SER A 125 -6.57 -18.60 -9.20
C SER A 125 -7.79 -18.86 -10.09
N ASN A 126 -7.81 -20.01 -10.78
CA ASN A 126 -8.93 -20.36 -11.66
C ASN A 126 -10.26 -20.56 -10.91
N ASP A 127 -10.22 -20.79 -9.62
CA ASP A 127 -11.38 -21.00 -8.76
C ASP A 127 -11.78 -19.75 -7.97
N GLY A 128 -11.06 -18.62 -8.14
CA GLY A 128 -11.43 -17.34 -7.54
C GLY A 128 -10.28 -16.56 -6.95
N MET A 129 -10.64 -15.58 -6.11
CA MET A 129 -9.71 -14.74 -5.37
C MET A 129 -9.56 -15.28 -3.96
N HIS A 130 -8.32 -15.40 -3.50
CA HIS A 130 -7.99 -15.89 -2.18
C HIS A 130 -7.18 -14.87 -1.39
N PHE A 131 -7.44 -14.80 -0.10
CA PHE A 131 -6.57 -14.08 0.81
C PHE A 131 -5.48 -14.99 1.36
N CYS A 132 -4.29 -14.45 1.52
CA CYS A 132 -3.16 -15.13 2.11
C CYS A 132 -2.34 -14.17 2.96
N THR A 133 -1.41 -14.72 3.72
CA THR A 133 -0.45 -13.95 4.51
C THR A 133 0.93 -14.60 4.46
N VAL A 134 1.94 -13.87 4.91
CA VAL A 134 3.28 -14.41 5.12
C VAL A 134 3.32 -15.10 6.47
N ASN A 135 3.56 -16.42 6.49
CA ASN A 135 3.67 -17.21 7.72
C ASN A 135 5.12 -17.46 8.12
N ASP A 136 5.98 -17.71 7.14
CA ASP A 136 7.40 -17.97 7.33
C ASP A 136 8.22 -16.88 6.67
N ILE A 137 9.18 -16.35 7.42
CA ILE A 137 10.09 -15.30 6.97
C ILE A 137 11.49 -15.80 7.15
N ASP A 138 12.13 -16.10 6.04
CA ASP A 138 13.55 -16.40 6.02
C ASP A 138 14.34 -15.09 5.97
N LYS A 139 15.37 -15.02 6.77
CA LYS A 139 16.31 -13.92 6.74
C LYS A 139 17.28 -14.16 5.60
N PHE A 140 17.21 -13.34 4.58
CA PHE A 140 18.24 -13.31 3.55
C PHE A 140 19.50 -12.67 4.10
N GLU A 141 20.65 -13.24 3.75
CA GLU A 141 21.91 -12.57 4.00
C GLU A 141 21.96 -11.23 3.30
N PRO A 142 22.58 -10.19 3.89
CA PRO A 142 22.76 -8.93 3.22
C PRO A 142 23.41 -9.11 1.85
N TYR A 143 22.98 -8.29 0.89
CA TYR A 143 23.44 -8.38 -0.50
C TYR A 143 24.99 -8.46 -0.60
N GLY A 144 25.71 -7.69 0.22
CA GLY A 144 27.16 -7.74 0.26
C GLY A 144 27.76 -9.08 0.71
N ALA A 145 27.03 -9.89 1.49
CA ALA A 145 27.48 -11.21 1.91
C ALA A 145 27.45 -12.26 0.79
N MET A 146 26.78 -11.95 -0.32
CA MET A 146 26.75 -12.80 -1.53
C MET A 146 28.05 -12.69 -2.34
N PHE A 147 28.93 -11.76 -2.02
CA PHE A 147 30.17 -11.51 -2.74
C PHE A 147 31.40 -11.84 -1.89
N GLU A 148 32.45 -12.32 -2.54
CA GLU A 148 33.76 -12.51 -1.92
C GLU A 148 34.21 -11.15 -1.36
N ASP A 149 34.73 -11.13 -0.14
CA ASP A 149 35.10 -9.92 0.61
C ASP A 149 33.94 -8.97 0.99
N GLY A 150 32.66 -9.37 0.86
CA GLY A 150 31.51 -8.56 1.22
C GLY A 150 31.35 -7.28 0.39
N LYS A 151 32.04 -7.18 -0.76
CA LYS A 151 32.02 -6.01 -1.63
C LYS A 151 31.28 -6.33 -2.92
N ASP A 152 30.24 -5.57 -3.21
CA ASP A 152 29.57 -5.62 -4.50
C ASP A 152 30.51 -5.11 -5.60
N PRO A 153 30.91 -5.96 -6.57
CA PRO A 153 31.78 -5.54 -7.67
C PRO A 153 31.15 -4.49 -8.60
N LEU A 154 29.83 -4.29 -8.48
CA LEU A 154 29.09 -3.31 -9.27
C LEU A 154 28.74 -2.03 -8.49
N SER A 155 29.17 -1.89 -7.24
CA SER A 155 28.88 -0.74 -6.39
C SER A 155 29.24 0.61 -7.05
N TRP A 156 30.27 0.62 -7.90
CA TRP A 156 30.68 1.80 -8.65
C TRP A 156 29.58 2.33 -9.60
N MET A 157 28.61 1.51 -9.97
CA MET A 157 27.51 1.93 -10.86
C MET A 157 26.52 2.84 -10.14
N TYR A 158 26.28 2.64 -8.83
CA TYR A 158 25.30 3.43 -8.07
C TYR A 158 25.92 4.47 -7.13
N GLU A 159 27.20 4.41 -6.84
CA GLU A 159 27.87 5.45 -6.04
C GLU A 159 27.78 6.86 -6.63
N LYS A 160 27.58 6.95 -7.94
CA LYS A 160 27.36 8.21 -8.63
C LYS A 160 25.93 8.74 -8.48
N GLU A 161 24.93 7.87 -8.35
CA GLU A 161 23.51 8.27 -8.27
C GLU A 161 23.15 8.80 -6.88
N VAL A 162 23.75 8.27 -5.81
CA VAL A 162 23.50 8.72 -4.43
C VAL A 162 23.99 10.15 -4.19
N LYS A 163 24.97 10.64 -4.97
CA LYS A 163 25.49 12.02 -4.87
C LYS A 163 24.59 13.07 -5.54
N THR A 164 23.64 12.66 -6.38
CA THR A 164 22.74 13.58 -7.10
C THR A 164 21.37 13.75 -6.42
N CYS A 165 21.09 13.01 -5.36
CA CYS A 165 19.84 13.08 -4.59
C CYS A 165 19.97 13.86 -3.27
N LYS A 166 20.85 14.88 -3.21
CA LYS A 166 20.93 15.80 -2.07
C LYS A 166 20.31 17.14 -2.42
#